data_57ad7b87f3407a5728e5dd872f094c6e
#
_entry.id   57ad7b87f3407a5728e5dd872f094c6e
#
_cell.length_a   1.000
_cell.length_b   1.000
_cell.length_c   1.000
_cell.angle_alpha   90.00
_cell.angle_beta   90.00
_cell.angle_gamma   90.00
#
_symmetry.space_group_name_H-M   'P 1'
#
loop_
_entity.id
_entity.type
_entity.pdbx_description
1 polymer ?
#
loop_
_entity_poly.entity_id
_entity_poly.type
_entity_poly.pdbx_seq_one_letter_code
_entity_poly.pdbx_strand_id
1 'polypeptide(L)'
;VPGSTVSIAGQTYRGGLLLKAAGGVVKAVNVVDLEDYLRGVVAAEMPANWPLEALKSQAVIARTYAAARINPSSYYDLCADESCQVYGGVTRELPASDEAIAATRNQVVSYAGAAAKTYFSSDSGGYTASSLETWGQDIPYLTARPDPASLGPNSRWTLSVPLNRVADVAARYGVQVGRLRSVSVTSVSASGRVQRVQLNGATGSRTLDGAEAGGFVRSLGAKSSRVNFGGTDPLLISGAGAGHGVGLSQYGASGLARQGWNYLQIMGFYYNGCSISSILNAGVSGATLTAGVPLNRAAPLAAPERRPLDLPLLAGMPLLSGL
;
A
#
# COMPACT_ATOMS: atom_id res chain seq x y z
N VAL A 1 5.89 -24.98 19.53
CA VAL A 1 5.15 -26.26 19.40
C VAL A 1 4.03 -26.01 18.40
N PRO A 2 3.87 -26.81 17.33
CA PRO A 2 2.77 -26.67 16.39
C PRO A 2 1.41 -26.65 17.12
N GLY A 3 0.55 -25.70 16.79
CA GLY A 3 -0.78 -25.55 17.41
C GLY A 3 -0.81 -24.83 18.77
N SER A 4 0.34 -24.45 19.34
CA SER A 4 0.34 -23.62 20.56
C SER A 4 -0.13 -22.19 20.27
N THR A 5 -0.70 -21.54 21.29
CA THR A 5 -1.07 -20.14 21.26
C THR A 5 -0.52 -19.41 22.47
N VAL A 6 -0.28 -18.12 22.34
CA VAL A 6 0.16 -17.23 23.41
C VAL A 6 -0.73 -15.99 23.46
N SER A 7 -0.90 -15.41 24.64
CA SER A 7 -1.61 -14.13 24.78
C SER A 7 -0.58 -13.02 25.02
N ILE A 8 -0.67 -11.96 24.20
CA ILE A 8 0.18 -10.77 24.29
C ILE A 8 -0.74 -9.56 24.33
N ALA A 9 -0.73 -8.80 25.41
CA ALA A 9 -1.57 -7.62 25.62
C ALA A 9 -3.08 -7.87 25.36
N GLY A 10 -3.58 -9.04 25.77
CA GLY A 10 -4.98 -9.43 25.60
C GLY A 10 -5.37 -10.00 24.22
N GLN A 11 -4.43 -10.04 23.29
CA GLN A 11 -4.60 -10.63 21.95
C GLN A 11 -4.00 -12.03 21.91
N THR A 12 -4.68 -13.00 21.30
CA THR A 12 -4.20 -14.37 21.13
C THR A 12 -3.49 -14.55 19.79
N TYR A 13 -2.30 -15.14 19.82
CA TYR A 13 -1.46 -15.43 18.66
C TYR A 13 -1.06 -16.88 18.62
N ARG A 14 -0.86 -17.45 17.43
CA ARG A 14 -0.26 -18.78 17.26
C ARG A 14 1.25 -18.73 17.57
N GLY A 15 1.83 -19.88 17.90
CA GLY A 15 3.27 -20.02 18.11
C GLY A 15 3.70 -19.75 19.54
N GLY A 16 4.88 -19.15 19.70
CA GLY A 16 5.56 -18.91 20.97
C GLY A 16 5.78 -17.41 21.26
N LEU A 17 6.36 -17.15 22.43
CA LEU A 17 6.68 -15.79 22.90
C LEU A 17 8.17 -15.72 23.21
N LEU A 18 8.85 -14.74 22.62
CA LEU A 18 10.20 -14.31 23.00
C LEU A 18 10.10 -12.98 23.77
N LEU A 19 10.65 -12.93 24.97
CA LEU A 19 10.78 -11.71 25.75
C LEU A 19 12.22 -11.19 25.64
N LYS A 20 12.37 -9.93 25.23
CA LYS A 20 13.66 -9.25 25.11
C LYS A 20 13.70 -8.01 25.97
N ALA A 21 14.62 -7.98 26.93
CA ALA A 21 14.92 -6.73 27.67
C ALA A 21 15.79 -5.81 26.80
N ALA A 22 15.34 -4.58 26.57
CA ALA A 22 16.07 -3.57 25.82
C ALA A 22 15.69 -2.16 26.29
N GLY A 23 16.68 -1.33 26.63
CA GLY A 23 16.44 0.06 27.02
C GLY A 23 15.54 0.23 28.24
N GLY A 24 15.63 -0.67 29.24
CA GLY A 24 14.82 -0.61 30.47
C GLY A 24 13.36 -1.07 30.31
N VAL A 25 12.97 -1.57 29.12
CA VAL A 25 11.65 -2.12 28.86
C VAL A 25 11.73 -3.57 28.37
N VAL A 26 10.67 -4.35 28.62
CA VAL A 26 10.53 -5.70 28.09
C VAL A 26 9.72 -5.62 26.80
N LYS A 27 10.30 -6.07 25.69
CA LYS A 27 9.64 -6.20 24.40
C LYS A 27 9.19 -7.64 24.21
N ALA A 28 7.92 -7.82 23.83
CA ALA A 28 7.33 -9.11 23.51
C ALA A 28 7.36 -9.33 21.99
N VAL A 29 7.90 -10.46 21.55
CA VAL A 29 7.96 -10.86 20.14
C VAL A 29 7.26 -12.19 19.98
N ASN A 30 6.27 -12.26 19.10
CA ASN A 30 5.63 -13.52 18.73
C ASN A 30 6.53 -14.31 17.79
N VAL A 31 6.85 -15.54 18.13
CA VAL A 31 7.63 -16.49 17.30
C VAL A 31 6.67 -17.49 16.71
N VAL A 32 6.45 -17.41 15.39
CA VAL A 32 5.37 -18.13 14.72
C VAL A 32 5.84 -18.70 13.38
N ASP A 33 5.28 -19.85 12.97
CA ASP A 33 5.46 -20.38 11.61
C ASP A 33 4.88 -19.41 10.58
N LEU A 34 5.50 -19.31 9.41
CA LEU A 34 5.11 -18.34 8.39
C LEU A 34 3.67 -18.56 7.89
N GLU A 35 3.25 -19.83 7.71
CA GLU A 35 1.87 -20.10 7.25
C GLU A 35 0.85 -19.79 8.36
N ASP A 36 1.17 -20.03 9.62
CA ASP A 36 0.34 -19.64 10.78
C ASP A 36 0.29 -18.11 10.96
N TYR A 37 1.38 -17.39 10.70
CA TYR A 37 1.42 -15.93 10.66
C TYR A 37 0.45 -15.39 9.60
N LEU A 38 0.45 -15.95 8.39
CA LEU A 38 -0.41 -15.50 7.29
C LEU A 38 -1.89 -15.61 7.61
N ARG A 39 -2.31 -16.55 8.45
CA ARG A 39 -3.73 -16.71 8.86
C ARG A 39 -4.23 -15.47 9.59
N GLY A 40 -3.38 -14.87 10.43
CA GLY A 40 -3.69 -13.62 11.13
C GLY A 40 -3.49 -12.35 10.29
N VAL A 41 -2.85 -12.45 9.12
CA VAL A 41 -2.56 -11.32 8.21
C VAL A 41 -3.55 -11.22 7.07
N VAL A 42 -3.76 -12.30 6.29
CA VAL A 42 -4.53 -12.24 5.04
C VAL A 42 -5.95 -11.74 5.26
N ALA A 43 -6.64 -12.25 6.30
CA ALA A 43 -7.99 -11.81 6.63
C ALA A 43 -8.04 -10.43 7.33
N ALA A 44 -6.91 -9.95 7.87
CA ALA A 44 -6.81 -8.60 8.41
C ALA A 44 -6.58 -7.55 7.30
N GLU A 45 -5.89 -7.95 6.23
CA GLU A 45 -5.55 -7.08 5.10
C GLU A 45 -6.64 -7.06 4.01
N MET A 46 -7.34 -8.17 3.78
CA MET A 46 -8.32 -8.28 2.69
C MET A 46 -9.61 -8.95 3.19
N PRO A 47 -10.80 -8.39 2.89
CA PRO A 47 -12.07 -8.99 3.29
C PRO A 47 -12.22 -10.44 2.80
N ALA A 48 -12.48 -11.37 3.72
CA ALA A 48 -12.53 -12.80 3.41
C ALA A 48 -13.71 -13.21 2.51
N ASN A 49 -14.70 -12.34 2.31
CA ASN A 49 -15.80 -12.53 1.36
C ASN A 49 -15.47 -12.10 -0.07
N TRP A 50 -14.23 -11.69 -0.34
CA TRP A 50 -13.77 -11.38 -1.67
C TRP A 50 -13.45 -12.66 -2.47
N PRO A 51 -13.32 -12.58 -3.82
CA PRO A 51 -13.04 -13.76 -4.63
C PRO A 51 -11.76 -14.48 -4.16
N LEU A 52 -11.79 -15.81 -4.17
CA LEU A 52 -10.70 -16.66 -3.71
C LEU A 52 -9.36 -16.34 -4.42
N GLU A 53 -9.41 -16.00 -5.71
CA GLU A 53 -8.21 -15.64 -6.48
C GLU A 53 -7.56 -14.33 -5.99
N ALA A 54 -8.36 -13.39 -5.49
CA ALA A 54 -7.82 -12.19 -4.84
C ALA A 54 -7.16 -12.53 -3.49
N LEU A 55 -7.80 -13.38 -2.67
CA LEU A 55 -7.23 -13.85 -1.41
C LEU A 55 -5.95 -14.67 -1.63
N LYS A 56 -5.89 -15.52 -2.66
CA LYS A 56 -4.66 -16.24 -3.08
C LYS A 56 -3.54 -15.27 -3.44
N SER A 57 -3.85 -14.20 -4.20
CA SER A 57 -2.88 -13.16 -4.53
C SER A 57 -2.33 -12.51 -3.26
N GLN A 58 -3.22 -12.14 -2.32
CA GLN A 58 -2.82 -11.55 -1.03
C GLN A 58 -1.97 -12.51 -0.21
N ALA A 59 -2.31 -13.81 -0.17
CA ALA A 59 -1.54 -14.81 0.57
C ALA A 59 -0.10 -14.93 0.03
N VAL A 60 0.07 -15.01 -1.30
CA VAL A 60 1.40 -15.11 -1.92
C VAL A 60 2.22 -13.85 -1.70
N ILE A 61 1.64 -12.66 -1.87
CA ILE A 61 2.39 -11.40 -1.69
C ILE A 61 2.71 -11.14 -0.21
N ALA A 62 1.82 -11.47 0.71
CA ALA A 62 2.07 -11.33 2.15
C ALA A 62 3.17 -12.29 2.62
N ARG A 63 3.17 -13.54 2.12
CA ARG A 63 4.25 -14.51 2.36
C ARG A 63 5.58 -14.01 1.83
N THR A 64 5.59 -13.49 0.61
CA THR A 64 6.80 -12.95 -0.03
C THR A 64 7.33 -11.74 0.74
N TYR A 65 6.43 -10.84 1.13
CA TYR A 65 6.77 -9.66 1.92
C TYR A 65 7.43 -10.03 3.25
N ALA A 66 6.89 -11.02 3.94
CA ALA A 66 7.46 -11.51 5.20
C ALA A 66 8.81 -12.20 4.96
N ALA A 67 8.89 -13.13 4.00
CA ALA A 67 10.12 -13.86 3.67
C ALA A 67 11.28 -12.92 3.29
N ALA A 68 11.01 -11.88 2.53
CA ALA A 68 12.02 -10.89 2.11
C ALA A 68 12.55 -10.01 3.27
N ARG A 69 11.95 -10.10 4.47
CA ARG A 69 12.31 -9.30 5.64
C ARG A 69 12.90 -10.09 6.79
N ILE A 70 12.98 -11.41 6.67
CA ILE A 70 13.64 -12.24 7.69
C ILE A 70 15.08 -11.76 7.85
N ASN A 71 15.43 -11.36 9.07
CA ASN A 71 16.74 -10.81 9.41
C ASN A 71 17.32 -11.51 10.65
N PRO A 72 18.18 -12.51 10.48
CA PRO A 72 18.78 -13.23 11.61
C PRO A 72 19.59 -12.34 12.58
N SER A 73 19.98 -11.14 12.14
CA SER A 73 20.70 -10.17 12.99
C SER A 73 19.77 -9.30 13.82
N SER A 74 18.47 -9.33 13.58
CA SER A 74 17.45 -8.61 14.36
C SER A 74 16.78 -9.57 15.37
N TYR A 75 16.24 -9.01 16.46
CA TYR A 75 15.44 -9.78 17.40
C TYR A 75 13.97 -9.93 16.98
N TYR A 76 13.55 -9.24 15.92
CA TYR A 76 12.26 -9.40 15.24
C TYR A 76 12.41 -9.09 13.75
N ASP A 77 11.54 -9.65 12.93
CA ASP A 77 11.55 -9.50 11.47
C ASP A 77 10.54 -8.46 11.00
N LEU A 78 9.37 -8.41 11.63
CA LEU A 78 8.22 -7.59 11.23
C LEU A 78 7.55 -6.93 12.43
N CYS A 79 7.02 -5.73 12.20
CA CYS A 79 6.03 -5.10 13.07
C CYS A 79 4.63 -5.71 12.82
N ALA A 80 3.68 -5.48 13.74
CA ALA A 80 2.35 -6.07 13.67
C ALA A 80 1.26 -5.10 13.18
N ASP A 81 1.64 -3.92 12.73
CA ASP A 81 0.78 -2.83 12.30
C ASP A 81 0.90 -2.51 10.80
N GLU A 82 0.20 -1.50 10.34
CA GLU A 82 0.17 -1.04 8.94
C GLU A 82 1.51 -0.54 8.39
N SER A 83 2.52 -0.31 9.24
CA SER A 83 3.88 0.02 8.80
C SER A 83 4.58 -1.18 8.17
N CYS A 84 4.13 -2.40 8.49
CA CYS A 84 4.55 -3.67 7.89
C CYS A 84 3.37 -4.36 7.21
N GLN A 85 2.66 -5.21 7.95
CA GLN A 85 1.40 -5.87 7.61
C GLN A 85 0.56 -5.97 8.88
N VAL A 86 -0.74 -5.70 8.79
CA VAL A 86 -1.64 -5.83 9.95
C VAL A 86 -1.70 -7.29 10.37
N TYR A 87 -1.22 -7.59 11.58
CA TYR A 87 -1.22 -8.92 12.16
C TYR A 87 -2.19 -9.00 13.33
N GLY A 88 -3.38 -9.49 13.06
CA GLY A 88 -4.49 -9.50 14.01
C GLY A 88 -4.59 -10.77 14.89
N GLY A 89 -3.66 -11.73 14.74
CA GLY A 89 -3.66 -12.98 15.50
C GLY A 89 -4.85 -13.88 15.22
N VAL A 90 -5.11 -14.83 16.13
CA VAL A 90 -6.13 -15.89 15.95
C VAL A 90 -7.55 -15.36 15.75
N THR A 91 -7.88 -14.24 16.35
CA THR A 91 -9.23 -13.64 16.24
C THR A 91 -9.58 -13.13 14.84
N ARG A 92 -8.58 -12.99 13.97
CA ARG A 92 -8.76 -12.57 12.58
C ARG A 92 -8.74 -13.71 11.57
N GLU A 93 -8.45 -14.93 11.99
CA GLU A 93 -8.45 -16.09 11.10
C GLU A 93 -9.85 -16.41 10.58
N LEU A 94 -9.96 -16.63 9.27
CA LEU A 94 -11.23 -16.95 8.61
C LEU A 94 -11.05 -18.10 7.60
N PRO A 95 -12.02 -19.02 7.45
CA PRO A 95 -11.87 -20.20 6.59
C PRO A 95 -11.48 -19.90 5.15
N ALA A 96 -12.06 -18.86 4.54
CA ALA A 96 -11.75 -18.52 3.14
C ALA A 96 -10.32 -18.01 2.94
N SER A 97 -9.76 -17.25 3.90
CA SER A 97 -8.35 -16.86 3.88
C SER A 97 -7.43 -18.06 4.13
N ASP A 98 -7.81 -18.96 5.04
CA ASP A 98 -7.06 -20.20 5.33
C ASP A 98 -7.02 -21.11 4.09
N GLU A 99 -8.11 -21.23 3.33
CA GLU A 99 -8.16 -21.95 2.06
C GLU A 99 -7.19 -21.33 1.04
N ALA A 100 -7.18 -20.00 0.91
CA ALA A 100 -6.28 -19.30 -0.02
C ALA A 100 -4.80 -19.50 0.34
N ILE A 101 -4.47 -19.46 1.64
CA ILE A 101 -3.12 -19.71 2.16
C ILE A 101 -2.69 -21.16 1.86
N ALA A 102 -3.55 -22.13 2.16
CA ALA A 102 -3.28 -23.55 1.91
C ALA A 102 -3.09 -23.84 0.43
N ALA A 103 -3.96 -23.28 -0.46
CA ALA A 103 -3.90 -23.47 -1.90
C ALA A 103 -2.65 -22.86 -2.55
N THR A 104 -1.99 -21.90 -1.87
CA THR A 104 -0.77 -21.23 -2.34
C THR A 104 0.44 -21.51 -1.45
N ARG A 105 0.39 -22.60 -0.67
CA ARG A 105 1.42 -22.92 0.31
C ARG A 105 2.83 -22.88 -0.30
N ASN A 106 3.78 -22.30 0.41
CA ASN A 106 5.17 -22.12 0.01
C ASN A 106 5.42 -21.29 -1.25
N GLN A 107 4.41 -20.74 -1.92
CA GLN A 107 4.61 -19.91 -3.10
C GLN A 107 5.01 -18.49 -2.73
N VAL A 108 6.03 -17.97 -3.39
CA VAL A 108 6.53 -16.60 -3.26
C VAL A 108 6.76 -15.99 -4.64
N VAL A 109 6.64 -14.67 -4.73
CA VAL A 109 7.04 -13.90 -5.91
C VAL A 109 8.55 -13.73 -5.88
N SER A 110 9.22 -14.01 -6.99
CA SER A 110 10.67 -13.83 -7.13
C SER A 110 11.04 -12.96 -8.33
N TYR A 111 12.14 -12.23 -8.19
CA TYR A 111 12.75 -11.45 -9.25
C TYR A 111 14.27 -11.61 -9.20
N ALA A 112 14.88 -11.90 -10.35
CA ALA A 112 16.34 -12.12 -10.47
C ALA A 112 16.90 -13.07 -9.42
N GLY A 113 16.18 -14.16 -9.11
CA GLY A 113 16.64 -15.20 -8.19
C GLY A 113 16.43 -14.92 -6.69
N ALA A 114 15.79 -13.81 -6.31
CA ALA A 114 15.52 -13.47 -4.92
C ALA A 114 14.03 -13.22 -4.68
N ALA A 115 13.56 -13.29 -3.43
CA ALA A 115 12.21 -12.90 -3.06
C ALA A 115 11.98 -11.42 -3.39
N ALA A 116 10.88 -11.13 -4.10
CA ALA A 116 10.56 -9.78 -4.55
C ALA A 116 10.07 -8.89 -3.39
N LYS A 117 10.24 -7.58 -3.52
CA LYS A 117 9.60 -6.61 -2.62
C LYS A 117 8.14 -6.42 -3.04
N THR A 118 7.24 -7.19 -2.46
CA THR A 118 5.82 -7.25 -2.82
C THR A 118 5.00 -6.24 -2.03
N TYR A 119 5.18 -4.94 -2.34
CA TYR A 119 4.36 -3.88 -1.76
C TYR A 119 2.92 -3.95 -2.26
N PHE A 120 1.97 -3.61 -1.41
CA PHE A 120 0.55 -3.55 -1.74
C PHE A 120 -0.15 -2.42 -0.98
N SER A 121 -1.30 -2.00 -1.45
CA SER A 121 -2.14 -1.00 -0.79
C SER A 121 -3.61 -1.21 -1.12
N SER A 122 -4.48 -0.56 -0.37
CA SER A 122 -5.93 -0.75 -0.48
C SER A 122 -6.46 -0.47 -1.90
N ASP A 123 -6.22 0.73 -2.44
CA ASP A 123 -6.84 1.16 -3.70
C ASP A 123 -5.86 2.05 -4.49
N SER A 124 -5.55 1.68 -5.73
CA SER A 124 -4.66 2.46 -6.61
C SER A 124 -5.31 3.77 -7.09
N GLY A 125 -6.65 3.89 -6.97
CA GLY A 125 -7.42 5.00 -7.52
C GLY A 125 -7.50 4.98 -9.04
N GLY A 126 -7.32 3.81 -9.67
CA GLY A 126 -7.34 3.61 -11.13
C GLY A 126 -5.98 3.72 -11.82
N TYR A 127 -4.88 3.88 -11.04
CA TYR A 127 -3.51 3.91 -11.57
C TYR A 127 -2.51 3.53 -10.49
N THR A 128 -1.68 2.50 -10.71
CA THR A 128 -0.59 2.16 -9.79
C THR A 128 0.52 3.21 -9.83
N ALA A 129 1.28 3.32 -8.76
CA ALA A 129 2.49 4.14 -8.71
C ALA A 129 3.74 3.30 -8.99
N SER A 130 4.78 3.92 -9.54
CA SER A 130 6.12 3.33 -9.49
C SER A 130 6.78 3.55 -8.13
N SER A 131 7.72 2.66 -7.79
CA SER A 131 8.54 2.83 -6.60
C SER A 131 9.43 4.08 -6.68
N LEU A 132 9.89 4.41 -7.91
CA LEU A 132 10.70 5.60 -8.17
C LEU A 132 9.94 6.89 -7.84
N GLU A 133 8.71 7.05 -8.36
CA GLU A 133 7.92 8.27 -8.12
C GLU A 133 7.44 8.40 -6.68
N THR A 134 7.33 7.29 -5.93
CA THR A 134 6.81 7.28 -4.56
C THR A 134 7.90 7.43 -3.51
N TRP A 135 9.05 6.79 -3.72
CA TRP A 135 10.12 6.68 -2.72
C TRP A 135 11.52 7.06 -3.25
N GLY A 136 11.63 7.41 -4.54
CA GLY A 136 12.92 7.74 -5.15
C GLY A 136 13.83 6.53 -5.43
N GLN A 137 13.34 5.30 -5.19
CA GLN A 137 14.07 4.05 -5.46
C GLN A 137 13.45 3.33 -6.66
N ASP A 138 14.24 3.10 -7.70
CA ASP A 138 13.78 2.34 -8.87
C ASP A 138 13.82 0.83 -8.58
N ILE A 139 12.65 0.20 -8.60
CA ILE A 139 12.48 -1.25 -8.53
C ILE A 139 11.81 -1.67 -9.84
N PRO A 140 12.50 -2.38 -10.75
CA PRO A 140 12.10 -2.53 -12.16
C PRO A 140 10.70 -3.11 -12.38
N TYR A 141 10.22 -3.96 -11.47
CA TYR A 141 8.89 -4.60 -11.57
C TYR A 141 7.77 -3.83 -10.86
N LEU A 142 8.08 -2.72 -10.16
CA LEU A 142 7.10 -1.85 -9.49
C LEU A 142 6.86 -0.58 -10.31
N THR A 143 6.11 -0.72 -11.39
CA THR A 143 5.91 0.32 -12.40
C THR A 143 4.54 1.00 -12.25
N ALA A 144 4.47 2.25 -12.69
CA ALA A 144 3.21 2.98 -12.81
C ALA A 144 2.44 2.50 -14.05
N ARG A 145 1.15 2.15 -13.88
CA ARG A 145 0.30 1.66 -14.97
C ARG A 145 -1.19 1.89 -14.70
N PRO A 146 -2.03 1.98 -15.74
CA PRO A 146 -3.48 1.99 -15.59
C PRO A 146 -3.97 0.74 -14.84
N ASP A 147 -4.89 0.94 -13.89
CA ASP A 147 -5.51 -0.11 -13.08
C ASP A 147 -7.04 0.12 -13.02
N PRO A 148 -7.75 -0.08 -14.14
CA PRO A 148 -9.17 0.23 -14.24
C PRO A 148 -10.06 -0.69 -13.40
N ALA A 149 -9.52 -1.82 -12.92
CA ALA A 149 -10.24 -2.73 -12.03
C ALA A 149 -10.27 -2.28 -10.56
N SER A 150 -9.44 -1.30 -10.19
CA SER A 150 -9.39 -0.75 -8.83
C SER A 150 -10.52 0.26 -8.60
N LEU A 151 -11.69 -0.27 -8.24
CA LEU A 151 -12.94 0.49 -8.03
C LEU A 151 -13.47 0.26 -6.61
N GLY A 152 -12.71 0.68 -5.60
CA GLY A 152 -13.10 0.62 -4.21
C GLY A 152 -13.87 1.86 -3.74
N PRO A 153 -14.35 1.87 -2.48
CA PRO A 153 -15.04 3.02 -1.89
C PRO A 153 -14.15 4.26 -1.78
N ASN A 154 -12.83 4.08 -1.91
CA ASN A 154 -11.86 5.16 -1.92
C ASN A 154 -11.36 5.52 -3.34
N SER A 155 -11.98 4.98 -4.40
CA SER A 155 -11.61 5.32 -5.78
C SER A 155 -11.79 6.80 -6.09
N ARG A 156 -12.70 7.47 -5.37
CA ARG A 156 -12.90 8.94 -5.34
C ARG A 156 -13.25 9.39 -3.93
N TRP A 157 -12.69 10.51 -3.50
CA TRP A 157 -12.99 11.12 -2.20
C TRP A 157 -12.66 12.61 -2.20
N THR A 158 -13.24 13.33 -1.25
CA THR A 158 -12.96 14.75 -1.01
C THR A 158 -12.66 14.97 0.46
N LEU A 159 -11.85 15.98 0.74
CA LEU A 159 -11.49 16.42 2.09
C LEU A 159 -11.42 17.93 2.10
N SER A 160 -11.91 18.54 3.17
CA SER A 160 -11.85 19.98 3.42
C SER A 160 -10.93 20.23 4.62
N VAL A 161 -9.91 21.06 4.44
CA VAL A 161 -8.90 21.33 5.47
C VAL A 161 -8.79 22.84 5.69
N PRO A 162 -9.12 23.37 6.88
CA PRO A 162 -8.94 24.78 7.19
C PRO A 162 -7.49 25.24 7.00
N LEU A 163 -7.28 26.46 6.49
CA LEU A 163 -5.94 26.93 6.13
C LEU A 163 -4.97 27.01 7.31
N ASN A 164 -5.48 27.29 8.52
CA ASN A 164 -4.68 27.22 9.74
C ASN A 164 -4.13 25.82 10.00
N ARG A 165 -4.97 24.77 9.81
CA ARG A 165 -4.51 23.37 9.93
C ARG A 165 -3.46 23.02 8.87
N VAL A 166 -3.63 23.55 7.65
CA VAL A 166 -2.60 23.38 6.58
C VAL A 166 -1.29 24.04 7.00
N ALA A 167 -1.34 25.23 7.61
CA ALA A 167 -0.14 25.92 8.14
C ALA A 167 0.54 25.12 9.26
N ASP A 168 -0.23 24.53 10.19
CA ASP A 168 0.33 23.68 11.27
C ASP A 168 1.04 22.45 10.71
N VAL A 169 0.47 21.82 9.67
CA VAL A 169 1.13 20.71 9.00
C VAL A 169 2.39 21.18 8.27
N ALA A 170 2.32 22.30 7.53
CA ALA A 170 3.44 22.87 6.80
C ALA A 170 4.64 23.21 7.71
N ALA A 171 4.37 23.71 8.93
CA ALA A 171 5.41 24.01 9.90
C ALA A 171 6.23 22.76 10.29
N ARG A 172 5.61 21.57 10.35
CA ARG A 172 6.31 20.29 10.61
C ARG A 172 7.25 19.88 9.47
N TYR A 173 7.05 20.41 8.28
CA TYR A 173 7.92 20.26 7.11
C TYR A 173 8.92 21.43 6.96
N GLY A 174 9.12 22.23 8.02
CA GLY A 174 10.08 23.35 8.03
C GLY A 174 9.65 24.53 7.14
N VAL A 175 8.36 24.64 6.79
CA VAL A 175 7.86 25.75 5.96
C VAL A 175 7.70 26.99 6.82
N GLN A 176 8.50 28.04 6.51
CA GLN A 176 8.53 29.33 7.18
C GLN A 176 8.24 30.45 6.16
N VAL A 177 6.97 30.69 5.87
CA VAL A 177 6.51 31.67 4.89
C VAL A 177 5.65 32.78 5.50
N GLY A 178 5.66 32.90 6.83
CA GLY A 178 4.75 33.76 7.55
C GLY A 178 3.29 33.26 7.49
N ARG A 179 2.31 34.17 7.52
CA ARG A 179 0.91 33.79 7.36
C ARG A 179 0.69 33.11 6.01
N LEU A 180 0.32 31.82 6.02
CA LEU A 180 0.04 31.07 4.80
C LEU A 180 -1.16 31.71 4.05
N ARG A 181 -1.05 31.86 2.75
CA ARG A 181 -2.06 32.47 1.86
C ARG A 181 -2.63 31.48 0.86
N SER A 182 -1.78 30.62 0.28
CA SER A 182 -2.22 29.62 -0.69
C SER A 182 -1.30 28.40 -0.71
N VAL A 183 -1.88 27.27 -1.13
CA VAL A 183 -1.17 26.01 -1.38
C VAL A 183 -1.65 25.46 -2.72
N SER A 184 -0.74 25.03 -3.57
CA SER A 184 -1.06 24.47 -4.88
C SER A 184 -0.20 23.28 -5.23
N VAL A 185 -0.76 22.31 -5.96
CA VAL A 185 -0.02 21.24 -6.61
C VAL A 185 0.54 21.79 -7.94
N THR A 186 1.87 21.80 -8.10
CA THR A 186 2.51 22.37 -9.29
C THR A 186 3.12 21.29 -10.20
N SER A 187 3.23 20.05 -9.71
CA SER A 187 3.69 18.92 -10.52
C SER A 187 3.12 17.60 -9.99
N VAL A 188 2.80 16.71 -10.93
CA VAL A 188 2.35 15.33 -10.66
C VAL A 188 3.16 14.35 -11.49
N SER A 189 3.25 13.10 -10.99
CA SER A 189 3.89 11.98 -11.70
C SER A 189 3.02 11.42 -12.82
N ALA A 190 3.54 10.41 -13.53
CA ALA A 190 2.80 9.67 -14.55
C ALA A 190 1.53 9.00 -14.00
N SER A 191 1.52 8.61 -12.71
CA SER A 191 0.34 8.06 -12.04
C SER A 191 -0.65 9.12 -11.53
N GLY A 192 -0.36 10.41 -11.73
CA GLY A 192 -1.14 11.53 -11.22
C GLY A 192 -0.95 11.80 -9.72
N ARG A 193 0.13 11.27 -9.12
CA ARG A 193 0.46 11.54 -7.72
C ARG A 193 1.32 12.79 -7.61
N VAL A 194 1.08 13.56 -6.55
CA VAL A 194 1.78 14.82 -6.29
C VAL A 194 3.30 14.59 -6.20
N GLN A 195 4.03 15.38 -6.99
CA GLN A 195 5.49 15.45 -6.98
C GLN A 195 5.98 16.80 -6.47
N ARG A 196 5.15 17.85 -6.57
CA ARG A 196 5.54 19.17 -6.07
C ARG A 196 4.35 19.93 -5.53
N VAL A 197 4.53 20.51 -4.32
CA VAL A 197 3.58 21.40 -3.67
C VAL A 197 4.25 22.74 -3.44
N GLN A 198 3.63 23.82 -3.91
CA GLN A 198 4.02 25.20 -3.65
C GLN A 198 3.17 25.80 -2.54
N LEU A 199 3.82 26.35 -1.51
CA LEU A 199 3.20 27.06 -0.41
C LEU A 199 3.62 28.53 -0.47
N ASN A 200 2.66 29.43 -0.49
CA ASN A 200 2.92 30.88 -0.53
C ASN A 200 2.35 31.53 0.73
N GLY A 201 3.12 32.41 1.32
CA GLY A 201 2.75 33.13 2.53
C GLY A 201 3.06 34.63 2.46
N ALA A 202 2.97 35.29 3.60
CA ALA A 202 3.14 36.74 3.69
C ALA A 202 4.62 37.17 3.51
N THR A 203 5.58 36.31 3.86
CA THR A 203 7.03 36.63 3.87
C THR A 203 7.82 35.86 2.83
N GLY A 204 7.17 35.06 1.98
CA GLY A 204 7.85 34.30 0.93
C GLY A 204 7.08 33.05 0.49
N SER A 205 7.79 32.16 -0.17
CA SER A 205 7.25 30.89 -0.65
C SER A 205 8.20 29.73 -0.36
N ARG A 206 7.65 28.51 -0.27
CA ARG A 206 8.40 27.25 -0.11
C ARG A 206 7.81 26.18 -1.04
N THR A 207 8.69 25.42 -1.64
CA THR A 207 8.34 24.23 -2.44
C THR A 207 8.71 22.97 -1.64
N LEU A 208 7.80 22.00 -1.61
CA LEU A 208 8.06 20.63 -1.15
C LEU A 208 8.10 19.73 -2.38
N ASP A 209 9.08 18.83 -2.47
CA ASP A 209 9.31 17.98 -3.64
C ASP A 209 9.23 16.48 -3.31
N GLY A 210 8.87 15.65 -4.30
CA GLY A 210 8.92 14.19 -4.27
C GLY A 210 8.23 13.58 -3.05
N ALA A 211 8.97 12.77 -2.29
CA ALA A 211 8.45 12.07 -1.10
C ALA A 211 7.98 13.03 0.00
N GLU A 212 8.62 14.19 0.13
CA GLU A 212 8.23 15.24 1.08
C GLU A 212 6.86 15.83 0.72
N ALA A 213 6.63 16.15 -0.56
CA ALA A 213 5.34 16.62 -1.06
C ALA A 213 4.23 15.59 -0.84
N GLY A 214 4.51 14.31 -1.16
CA GLY A 214 3.58 13.20 -0.91
C GLY A 214 3.28 12.99 0.57
N GLY A 215 4.29 13.10 1.42
CA GLY A 215 4.18 13.05 2.88
C GLY A 215 3.32 14.18 3.43
N PHE A 216 3.57 15.41 3.00
CA PHE A 216 2.78 16.58 3.35
C PHE A 216 1.29 16.39 3.05
N VAL A 217 0.96 15.96 1.83
CA VAL A 217 -0.43 15.69 1.41
C VAL A 217 -1.10 14.66 2.33
N ARG A 218 -0.43 13.55 2.65
CA ARG A 218 -0.96 12.55 3.59
C ARG A 218 -1.12 13.11 5.01
N SER A 219 -0.21 13.96 5.46
CA SER A 219 -0.30 14.62 6.78
C SER A 219 -1.46 15.60 6.91
N LEU A 220 -2.04 16.04 5.79
CA LEU A 220 -3.32 16.78 5.78
C LEU A 220 -4.53 15.88 6.00
N GLY A 221 -4.37 14.55 6.03
CA GLY A 221 -5.45 13.56 6.15
C GLY A 221 -5.89 12.94 4.82
N ALA A 222 -5.17 13.21 3.73
CA ALA A 222 -5.44 12.63 2.43
C ALA A 222 -5.20 11.11 2.42
N LYS A 223 -6.11 10.34 1.82
CA LYS A 223 -6.02 8.88 1.76
C LYS A 223 -4.92 8.37 0.83
N SER A 224 -4.51 9.19 -0.14
CA SER A 224 -3.40 8.95 -1.07
C SER A 224 -2.76 10.28 -1.47
N SER A 225 -1.64 10.23 -2.18
CA SER A 225 -1.03 11.43 -2.78
C SER A 225 -1.53 11.73 -4.21
N ARG A 226 -2.53 10.97 -4.71
CA ARG A 226 -3.18 11.24 -5.99
C ARG A 226 -4.33 12.22 -5.78
N VAL A 227 -4.01 13.51 -5.79
CA VAL A 227 -4.94 14.59 -5.40
C VAL A 227 -4.83 15.80 -6.30
N ASN A 228 -5.91 16.59 -6.32
CA ASN A 228 -5.96 17.98 -6.78
C ASN A 228 -6.36 18.88 -5.62
N PHE A 229 -5.82 20.11 -5.60
CA PHE A 229 -6.16 21.14 -4.64
C PHE A 229 -7.06 22.18 -5.29
N GLY A 230 -8.06 22.63 -4.54
CA GLY A 230 -8.95 23.74 -4.91
C GLY A 230 -9.30 24.59 -3.69
N GLY A 231 -9.91 25.74 -3.93
CA GLY A 231 -10.23 26.67 -2.85
C GLY A 231 -8.97 27.28 -2.21
N THR A 232 -9.19 28.08 -1.18
CA THR A 232 -8.09 28.70 -0.42
C THR A 232 -8.27 28.46 1.07
N ASP A 233 -9.42 28.81 1.61
CA ASP A 233 -9.79 28.56 3.00
C ASP A 233 -11.30 28.26 3.08
N PRO A 234 -11.67 27.01 3.29
CA PRO A 234 -10.80 25.85 3.45
C PRO A 234 -10.11 25.41 2.15
N LEU A 235 -8.93 24.75 2.28
CA LEU A 235 -8.34 24.01 1.18
C LEU A 235 -9.19 22.77 0.89
N LEU A 236 -9.68 22.69 -0.36
CA LEU A 236 -10.44 21.53 -0.83
C LEU A 236 -9.48 20.55 -1.52
N ILE A 237 -9.46 19.31 -1.06
CA ILE A 237 -8.63 18.23 -1.60
C ILE A 237 -9.55 17.22 -2.24
N SER A 238 -9.46 17.03 -3.55
CA SER A 238 -10.12 15.96 -4.28
C SER A 238 -9.10 14.89 -4.59
N GLY A 239 -9.37 13.63 -4.25
CA GLY A 239 -8.40 12.56 -4.40
C GLY A 239 -8.97 11.25 -4.93
N ALA A 240 -8.06 10.35 -5.31
CA ALA A 240 -8.37 9.02 -5.78
C ALA A 240 -7.44 7.97 -5.17
N GLY A 241 -8.02 6.84 -4.73
CA GLY A 241 -7.30 5.73 -4.12
C GLY A 241 -6.99 5.91 -2.63
N ALA A 242 -6.43 4.85 -2.04
CA ALA A 242 -6.01 4.80 -0.63
C ALA A 242 -4.72 4.00 -0.48
N GLY A 243 -3.73 4.60 0.20
CA GLY A 243 -2.38 4.08 0.36
C GLY A 243 -1.39 4.63 -0.67
N HIS A 244 -0.22 4.02 -0.73
CA HIS A 244 0.89 4.48 -1.58
C HIS A 244 0.71 4.13 -3.07
N GLY A 245 -0.12 3.13 -3.41
CA GLY A 245 -0.43 2.72 -4.77
C GLY A 245 0.65 1.94 -5.51
N VAL A 246 1.76 1.59 -4.87
CA VAL A 246 2.85 0.81 -5.46
C VAL A 246 2.55 -0.68 -5.34
N GLY A 247 2.76 -1.44 -6.42
CA GLY A 247 2.49 -2.87 -6.47
C GLY A 247 1.00 -3.18 -6.49
N LEU A 248 0.55 -4.22 -5.77
CA LEU A 248 -0.82 -4.69 -5.84
C LEU A 248 -1.81 -3.73 -5.17
N SER A 249 -2.88 -3.40 -5.91
CA SER A 249 -4.09 -2.81 -5.35
C SER A 249 -5.03 -3.92 -4.90
N GLN A 250 -5.42 -3.92 -3.62
CA GLN A 250 -6.35 -4.93 -3.08
C GLN A 250 -7.71 -4.87 -3.78
N TYR A 251 -8.30 -3.67 -3.95
CA TYR A 251 -9.53 -3.51 -4.72
C TYR A 251 -9.36 -3.84 -6.21
N GLY A 252 -8.20 -3.55 -6.79
CA GLY A 252 -7.88 -3.94 -8.16
C GLY A 252 -7.78 -5.45 -8.32
N ALA A 253 -7.11 -6.16 -7.40
CA ALA A 253 -7.06 -7.62 -7.39
C ALA A 253 -8.45 -8.25 -7.26
N SER A 254 -9.31 -7.71 -6.37
CA SER A 254 -10.71 -8.13 -6.27
C SER A 254 -11.49 -7.89 -7.56
N GLY A 255 -11.30 -6.74 -8.20
CA GLY A 255 -11.93 -6.41 -9.49
C GLY A 255 -11.50 -7.34 -10.62
N LEU A 256 -10.20 -7.62 -10.76
CA LEU A 256 -9.66 -8.56 -11.74
C LEU A 256 -10.15 -10.00 -11.50
N ALA A 257 -10.19 -10.44 -10.25
CA ALA A 257 -10.71 -11.77 -9.89
C ALA A 257 -12.19 -11.91 -10.26
N ARG A 258 -13.02 -10.88 -10.06
CA ARG A 258 -14.43 -10.86 -10.51
C ARG A 258 -14.57 -10.88 -12.03
N GLN A 259 -13.55 -10.46 -12.78
CA GLN A 259 -13.46 -10.56 -14.24
C GLN A 259 -12.93 -11.93 -14.70
N GLY A 260 -12.74 -12.90 -13.79
CA GLY A 260 -12.29 -14.26 -14.08
C GLY A 260 -10.78 -14.44 -14.13
N TRP A 261 -9.98 -13.45 -13.68
CA TRP A 261 -8.54 -13.60 -13.60
C TRP A 261 -8.15 -14.49 -12.42
N ASN A 262 -7.23 -15.43 -12.65
CA ASN A 262 -6.63 -16.20 -11.57
C ASN A 262 -5.51 -15.40 -10.87
N TYR A 263 -5.09 -15.86 -9.68
CA TYR A 263 -4.10 -15.18 -8.85
C TYR A 263 -2.74 -14.98 -9.56
N LEU A 264 -2.33 -15.90 -10.45
CA LEU A 264 -1.07 -15.76 -11.21
C LEU A 264 -1.15 -14.60 -12.22
N GLN A 265 -2.29 -14.46 -12.90
CA GLN A 265 -2.55 -13.36 -13.82
C GLN A 265 -2.61 -12.03 -13.06
N ILE A 266 -3.29 -12.00 -11.91
CA ILE A 266 -3.37 -10.82 -11.05
C ILE A 266 -1.97 -10.38 -10.59
N MET A 267 -1.16 -11.30 -10.08
CA MET A 267 0.20 -10.98 -9.66
C MET A 267 1.09 -10.54 -10.82
N GLY A 268 0.96 -11.18 -11.99
CA GLY A 268 1.68 -10.79 -13.21
C GLY A 268 1.32 -9.39 -13.70
N PHE A 269 0.08 -8.96 -13.43
CA PHE A 269 -0.33 -7.58 -13.70
C PHE A 269 0.40 -6.58 -12.79
N TYR A 270 0.53 -6.85 -11.49
CA TYR A 270 1.12 -5.89 -10.55
C TYR A 270 2.63 -5.98 -10.38
N TYR A 271 3.24 -7.14 -10.67
CA TYR A 271 4.68 -7.39 -10.50
C TYR A 271 5.27 -7.90 -11.83
N ASN A 272 5.35 -7.00 -12.80
CA ASN A 272 5.74 -7.31 -14.17
C ASN A 272 7.17 -7.88 -14.25
N GLY A 273 7.33 -9.02 -14.94
CA GLY A 273 8.62 -9.68 -15.09
C GLY A 273 9.09 -10.51 -13.88
N CYS A 274 8.25 -10.61 -12.83
CA CYS A 274 8.49 -11.54 -11.73
C CYS A 274 8.05 -12.97 -12.10
N SER A 275 8.44 -13.92 -11.27
CA SER A 275 8.06 -15.35 -11.36
C SER A 275 7.52 -15.84 -10.03
N ILE A 276 6.76 -16.96 -10.05
CA ILE A 276 6.43 -17.70 -8.84
C ILE A 276 7.50 -18.74 -8.58
N SER A 277 7.97 -18.80 -7.34
CA SER A 277 8.96 -19.77 -6.85
C SER A 277 8.48 -20.41 -5.55
N SER A 278 9.11 -21.50 -5.15
CA SER A 278 8.90 -22.08 -3.82
C SER A 278 9.83 -21.43 -2.81
N ILE A 279 9.32 -21.06 -1.64
CA ILE A 279 10.14 -20.55 -0.53
C ILE A 279 11.20 -21.56 -0.07
N LEU A 280 10.93 -22.85 -0.23
CA LEU A 280 11.88 -23.94 0.09
C LEU A 280 13.10 -23.92 -0.82
N ASN A 281 12.95 -23.42 -2.06
CA ASN A 281 14.00 -23.26 -3.05
C ASN A 281 14.58 -21.83 -3.07
N ALA A 282 13.80 -20.89 -2.53
CA ALA A 282 14.19 -19.48 -2.45
C ALA A 282 15.08 -19.17 -1.26
N GLY A 283 15.73 -20.16 -0.69
CA GLY A 283 16.50 -20.08 0.56
C GLY A 283 16.71 -18.67 1.10
N VAL A 284 16.32 -18.45 2.32
CA VAL A 284 16.54 -17.20 3.06
C VAL A 284 18.04 -16.83 3.17
N SER A 285 18.90 -17.70 2.64
CA SER A 285 20.33 -17.50 2.49
C SER A 285 20.85 -18.15 1.20
N GLY A 286 20.87 -17.36 0.10
CA GLY A 286 21.77 -17.61 -1.03
C GLY A 286 21.51 -18.81 -1.95
N ALA A 287 20.37 -19.49 -1.89
CA ALA A 287 20.03 -20.57 -2.81
C ALA A 287 19.48 -20.02 -4.14
N THR A 288 20.02 -20.53 -5.25
CA THR A 288 19.53 -20.21 -6.61
C THR A 288 18.10 -20.70 -6.78
N LEU A 289 17.19 -19.80 -7.11
CA LEU A 289 15.79 -20.13 -7.39
C LEU A 289 15.69 -20.95 -8.69
N THR A 290 14.91 -22.02 -8.66
CA THR A 290 14.53 -22.74 -9.89
C THR A 290 13.52 -21.88 -10.67
N ALA A 291 13.61 -21.92 -12.00
CA ALA A 291 12.74 -21.14 -12.90
C ALA A 291 11.27 -21.30 -12.54
N GLY A 292 10.67 -20.23 -12.06
CA GLY A 292 9.24 -20.17 -11.77
C GLY A 292 8.40 -20.00 -13.04
N VAL A 293 7.09 -20.09 -12.90
CA VAL A 293 6.16 -19.79 -14.00
C VAL A 293 6.17 -18.26 -14.23
N PRO A 294 6.50 -17.78 -15.46
CA PRO A 294 6.44 -16.35 -15.74
C PRO A 294 5.05 -15.78 -15.51
N LEU A 295 4.95 -14.67 -14.76
CA LEU A 295 3.69 -13.99 -14.48
C LEU A 295 3.17 -13.16 -15.69
N ASN A 296 3.93 -13.08 -16.79
CA ASN A 296 3.66 -12.21 -17.95
C ASN A 296 2.57 -12.70 -18.93
N ARG A 297 1.80 -13.73 -18.60
CA ARG A 297 0.73 -14.22 -19.48
C ARG A 297 -0.65 -13.58 -19.22
N ALA A 298 -0.71 -12.43 -18.57
CA ALA A 298 -1.93 -11.66 -18.54
C ALA A 298 -2.17 -11.02 -19.93
N ALA A 299 -3.29 -11.35 -20.57
CA ALA A 299 -3.73 -10.62 -21.75
C ALA A 299 -3.83 -9.11 -21.39
N PRO A 300 -3.31 -8.20 -22.23
CA PRO A 300 -3.44 -6.78 -21.96
C PRO A 300 -4.93 -6.44 -21.92
N LEU A 301 -5.42 -5.90 -20.80
CA LEU A 301 -6.66 -5.13 -20.84
C LEU A 301 -6.42 -4.00 -21.84
N ALA A 302 -7.34 -3.83 -22.80
CA ALA A 302 -7.31 -2.67 -23.68
C ALA A 302 -7.12 -1.43 -22.82
N ALA A 303 -6.04 -0.69 -23.09
CA ALA A 303 -5.74 0.51 -22.32
C ALA A 303 -6.94 1.46 -22.45
N PRO A 304 -7.58 1.88 -21.37
CA PRO A 304 -8.52 2.98 -21.45
C PRO A 304 -7.72 4.20 -21.90
N GLU A 305 -8.25 4.92 -22.87
CA GLU A 305 -7.68 6.19 -23.33
C GLU A 305 -7.29 7.03 -22.14
N ARG A 306 -6.12 7.69 -22.21
CA ARG A 306 -5.63 8.64 -21.22
C ARG A 306 -6.66 9.76 -21.10
N ARG A 307 -7.65 9.59 -20.25
CA ARG A 307 -8.41 10.74 -19.76
C ARG A 307 -7.59 11.36 -18.65
N PRO A 308 -7.24 12.67 -18.75
CA PRO A 308 -6.84 13.44 -17.58
C PRO A 308 -7.85 13.15 -16.48
N LEU A 309 -7.44 13.31 -15.21
CA LEU A 309 -8.41 13.31 -14.10
C LEU A 309 -9.38 14.50 -14.37
N ASP A 310 -10.45 14.26 -15.14
CA ASP A 310 -11.61 15.13 -15.17
C ASP A 310 -12.32 15.00 -13.83
N LEU A 311 -11.62 15.46 -12.79
CA LEU A 311 -12.29 15.86 -11.56
C LEU A 311 -13.01 17.14 -11.92
N PRO A 312 -14.33 17.23 -11.80
CA PRO A 312 -15.03 18.48 -12.07
C PRO A 312 -14.35 19.55 -11.23
N LEU A 313 -13.79 20.54 -11.90
CA LEU A 313 -13.52 21.82 -11.27
C LEU A 313 -14.82 22.21 -10.61
N LEU A 314 -14.83 22.39 -9.29
CA LEU A 314 -15.94 23.00 -8.56
C LEU A 314 -16.04 24.48 -8.99
N ALA A 315 -16.30 24.72 -10.28
CA ALA A 315 -16.69 25.99 -10.81
C ALA A 315 -18.22 26.03 -10.72
N GLY A 316 -18.73 26.80 -9.75
CA GLY A 316 -20.12 27.22 -9.74
C GLY A 316 -21.04 26.43 -8.79
N MET A 317 -20.81 26.46 -7.48
CA MET A 317 -21.92 26.51 -6.55
C MET A 317 -22.31 28.00 -6.42
N PRO A 318 -23.57 28.39 -6.74
CA PRO A 318 -24.03 29.74 -6.47
C PRO A 318 -24.02 29.95 -4.95
N LEU A 319 -23.46 31.07 -4.51
CA LEU A 319 -23.65 31.60 -3.18
C LEU A 319 -25.18 31.73 -2.95
N LEU A 320 -25.76 30.90 -2.10
CA LEU A 320 -27.06 31.12 -1.54
C LEU A 320 -26.96 32.39 -0.66
N SER A 321 -27.21 33.55 -1.27
CA SER A 321 -27.59 34.77 -0.57
C SER A 321 -29.07 34.66 -0.23
N GLY A 322 -29.39 34.71 1.06
CA GLY A 322 -30.75 35.09 1.45
C GLY A 322 -31.36 34.24 2.57
N LEU A 323 -31.46 34.88 3.67
CA LEU A 323 -32.31 34.85 4.87
C LEU A 323 -31.65 34.21 6.09
#